data_522aee83719147a5a5eb492c9bc6e24c
#
_entry.id   522aee83719147a5a5eb492c9bc6e24c
#
_cell.length_a   1.000
_cell.length_b   1.000
_cell.length_c   1.000
_cell.angle_alpha   90.00
_cell.angle_beta   90.00
_cell.angle_gamma   90.00
#
_symmetry.space_group_name_H-M   'P 1'
#
loop_
_entity.id
_entity.type
_entity.pdbx_description
1 polymer ?
#
loop_
_entity_poly.entity_id
_entity_poly.type
_entity_poly.pdbx_seq_one_letter_code
_entity_poly.pdbx_strand_id
1 'polypeptide(L)'
;PLSAQELLSCDTANKGCRGGYVNNALEYTVMRGLSTEECLPYKGTFDAKCSEMCVDSMKVRPDSFCVLFGDNDIKREIMKNGPVVSSMEVYTDFLSYKSGVYTKGEDVPKFSGFHTIKIVGWGVEDGSEEEPDKGHKYWIIENSWGEDWGLNGYAKVSEGQNLFFEQYAYSILTRKQSEEMKQSYERKQKAASDAQKPNDVPDMN
;
A
#
# COMPACT_ATOMS: atom_id res chain seq x y z
N PRO A 1 -4.30 -6.23 16.38
CA PRO A 1 -3.95 -4.99 15.69
C PRO A 1 -2.71 -4.33 16.28
N LEU A 2 -1.93 -3.59 15.43
CA LEU A 2 -0.79 -2.79 15.86
C LEU A 2 -1.23 -1.36 16.12
N SER A 3 -0.52 -0.66 17.01
CA SER A 3 -0.87 0.69 17.47
C SER A 3 -0.62 1.73 16.38
N ALA A 4 -1.70 2.29 15.84
CA ALA A 4 -1.64 3.49 15.02
C ALA A 4 -1.26 4.73 15.84
N GLN A 5 -1.60 4.74 17.13
CA GLN A 5 -1.23 5.82 18.05
C GLN A 5 0.27 5.95 18.22
N GLU A 6 1.01 4.83 18.20
CA GLU A 6 2.46 4.88 18.30
C GLU A 6 3.10 5.62 17.13
N LEU A 7 2.66 5.34 15.90
CA LEU A 7 3.11 6.11 14.74
C LEU A 7 2.75 7.59 14.87
N LEU A 8 1.50 7.88 15.27
CA LEU A 8 1.04 9.25 15.41
C LEU A 8 1.88 10.06 16.41
N SER A 9 2.28 9.44 17.53
CA SER A 9 2.96 10.12 18.63
C SER A 9 4.48 10.05 18.55
N CYS A 10 5.05 8.99 17.99
CA CYS A 10 6.46 8.65 18.11
C CYS A 10 7.27 8.77 16.83
N ASP A 11 6.61 8.74 15.65
CA ASP A 11 7.30 8.91 14.39
C ASP A 11 7.58 10.40 14.13
N THR A 12 8.75 10.85 14.56
CA THR A 12 9.18 12.24 14.45
C THR A 12 9.59 12.65 13.03
N ALA A 13 9.75 11.69 12.10
CA ALA A 13 9.97 11.98 10.69
C ALA A 13 8.67 12.43 9.99
N ASN A 14 7.52 12.13 10.59
CA ASN A 14 6.20 12.58 10.19
C ASN A 14 5.68 13.71 11.11
N LYS A 15 4.55 14.30 10.76
CA LYS A 15 4.04 15.51 11.43
C LYS A 15 2.81 15.26 12.31
N GLY A 16 2.63 14.03 12.80
CA GLY A 16 1.47 13.63 13.59
C GLY A 16 0.16 13.94 12.86
N CYS A 17 -0.80 14.62 13.50
CA CYS A 17 -2.09 14.99 12.91
C CYS A 17 -2.00 15.95 11.70
N ARG A 18 -0.83 16.46 11.38
CA ARG A 18 -0.61 17.31 10.20
C ARG A 18 -0.12 16.53 8.97
N GLY A 19 -0.22 15.20 9.02
CA GLY A 19 0.13 14.31 7.91
C GLY A 19 1.59 13.87 7.92
N GLY A 20 1.99 13.19 6.83
CA GLY A 20 3.32 12.62 6.68
C GLY A 20 3.44 11.83 5.39
N TYR A 21 4.48 11.02 5.34
CA TYR A 21 4.80 10.15 4.21
C TYR A 21 4.78 8.68 4.66
N VAL A 22 4.23 7.82 3.83
CA VAL A 22 4.11 6.38 4.10
C VAL A 22 5.49 5.75 4.31
N ASN A 23 6.49 6.09 3.48
CA ASN A 23 7.84 5.57 3.62
C ASN A 23 8.46 5.87 5.00
N ASN A 24 8.27 7.07 5.55
CA ASN A 24 8.77 7.42 6.89
C ASN A 24 8.13 6.53 7.97
N ALA A 25 6.81 6.32 7.88
CA ALA A 25 6.11 5.43 8.82
C ALA A 25 6.59 3.97 8.71
N LEU A 26 6.88 3.51 7.49
CA LEU A 26 7.42 2.17 7.26
C LEU A 26 8.86 2.05 7.77
N GLU A 27 9.71 3.05 7.55
CA GLU A 27 11.06 3.11 8.11
C GLU A 27 11.03 3.08 9.64
N TYR A 28 10.16 3.89 10.26
CA TYR A 28 9.95 3.83 11.71
C TYR A 28 9.58 2.41 12.16
N THR A 29 8.62 1.78 11.47
CA THR A 29 8.13 0.43 11.82
C THR A 29 9.23 -0.62 11.68
N VAL A 30 10.05 -0.56 10.63
CA VAL A 30 11.21 -1.45 10.44
C VAL A 30 12.28 -1.22 11.51
N MET A 31 12.56 0.02 11.86
CA MET A 31 13.63 0.36 12.81
C MET A 31 13.23 0.13 14.27
N ARG A 32 12.01 0.47 14.64
CA ARG A 32 11.53 0.52 16.04
C ARG A 32 10.54 -0.59 16.39
N GLY A 33 9.81 -1.11 15.38
CA GLY A 33 8.64 -1.95 15.60
C GLY A 33 7.45 -1.15 16.11
N LEU A 34 6.30 -1.80 16.19
CA LEU A 34 5.07 -1.25 16.76
C LEU A 34 4.55 -2.14 17.88
N SER A 35 4.10 -1.54 18.95
CA SER A 35 3.34 -2.19 20.01
C SER A 35 1.93 -2.56 19.53
N THR A 36 1.22 -3.34 20.32
CA THR A 36 -0.17 -3.69 20.03
C THR A 36 -1.11 -2.51 20.32
N GLU A 37 -2.24 -2.49 19.66
CA GLU A 37 -3.34 -1.55 19.92
C GLU A 37 -3.85 -1.65 21.37
N GLU A 38 -3.82 -2.87 21.97
CA GLU A 38 -4.18 -3.09 23.36
C GLU A 38 -3.25 -2.35 24.33
N CYS A 39 -1.95 -2.33 24.05
CA CYS A 39 -0.97 -1.63 24.88
C CYS A 39 -1.08 -0.11 24.73
N LEU A 40 -1.26 0.38 23.52
CA LEU A 40 -1.37 1.79 23.20
C LEU A 40 -2.57 2.05 22.28
N PRO A 41 -3.78 2.20 22.86
CA PRO A 41 -5.01 2.43 22.09
C PRO A 41 -4.99 3.76 21.32
N TYR A 42 -5.66 3.77 20.17
CA TYR A 42 -5.80 4.96 19.35
C TYR A 42 -6.63 6.05 20.06
N LYS A 43 -6.05 7.22 20.20
CA LYS A 43 -6.65 8.41 20.83
C LYS A 43 -7.00 9.49 19.81
N GLY A 44 -6.45 9.43 18.60
CA GLY A 44 -6.64 10.43 17.55
C GLY A 44 -6.04 11.81 17.89
N THR A 45 -5.18 11.88 18.89
CA THR A 45 -4.51 13.13 19.30
C THR A 45 -2.99 12.92 19.30
N PHE A 46 -2.28 13.96 18.87
CA PHE A 46 -0.82 13.96 18.98
C PHE A 46 -0.41 14.13 20.45
N ASP A 47 0.23 13.10 21.00
CA ASP A 47 0.85 13.16 22.33
C ASP A 47 2.35 12.93 22.15
N ALA A 48 3.15 13.95 22.46
CA ALA A 48 4.60 13.92 22.27
C ALA A 48 5.35 13.04 23.31
N LYS A 49 4.65 12.44 24.28
CA LYS A 49 5.25 11.61 25.34
C LYS A 49 5.51 10.17 24.86
N CYS A 50 6.24 10.02 23.78
CA CYS A 50 6.60 8.72 23.23
C CYS A 50 7.38 7.81 24.20
N SER A 51 8.21 8.37 25.06
CA SER A 51 9.12 7.62 25.95
C SER A 51 8.43 6.81 27.06
N GLU A 52 7.17 7.08 27.33
CA GLU A 52 6.41 6.42 28.39
C GLU A 52 5.49 5.29 27.87
N MET A 53 5.52 5.04 26.55
CA MET A 53 4.55 4.18 25.91
C MET A 53 5.08 2.76 25.71
N CYS A 54 4.44 1.79 26.37
CA CYS A 54 4.64 0.35 26.13
C CYS A 54 6.12 -0.12 26.17
N VAL A 55 6.91 0.42 27.11
CA VAL A 55 8.37 0.16 27.20
C VAL A 55 8.67 -1.34 27.38
N ASP A 56 7.82 -2.06 28.11
CA ASP A 56 8.00 -3.48 28.42
C ASP A 56 7.23 -4.41 27.47
N SER A 57 6.55 -3.88 26.45
CA SER A 57 5.79 -4.71 25.50
C SER A 57 6.68 -5.19 24.37
N MET A 58 6.41 -6.43 23.94
CA MET A 58 7.03 -6.99 22.73
C MET A 58 6.51 -6.23 21.52
N LYS A 59 7.40 -5.59 20.76
CA LYS A 59 7.06 -4.90 19.53
C LYS A 59 7.10 -5.84 18.33
N VAL A 60 6.11 -5.74 17.48
CA VAL A 60 6.09 -6.41 16.18
C VAL A 60 6.93 -5.60 15.19
N ARG A 61 7.91 -6.26 14.60
CA ARG A 61 8.87 -5.61 13.72
C ARG A 61 8.99 -6.39 12.41
N PRO A 62 8.64 -5.78 11.28
CA PRO A 62 8.92 -6.37 9.97
C PRO A 62 10.43 -6.33 9.71
N ASP A 63 10.89 -7.14 8.75
CA ASP A 63 12.30 -7.15 8.34
C ASP A 63 12.65 -5.98 7.44
N SER A 64 11.78 -5.71 6.48
CA SER A 64 11.95 -4.65 5.49
C SER A 64 10.63 -4.27 4.85
N PHE A 65 10.69 -3.32 3.93
CA PHE A 65 9.61 -3.04 2.98
C PHE A 65 10.20 -2.84 1.59
N CYS A 66 9.36 -2.97 0.56
CA CYS A 66 9.74 -2.67 -0.82
C CYS A 66 8.72 -1.77 -1.48
N VAL A 67 9.15 -1.07 -2.53
CA VAL A 67 8.29 -0.29 -3.40
C VAL A 67 7.91 -1.14 -4.62
N LEU A 68 6.64 -1.12 -4.96
CA LEU A 68 6.05 -1.79 -6.11
C LEU A 68 5.68 -0.72 -7.13
N PHE A 69 5.85 -1.00 -8.41
CA PHE A 69 5.57 -0.04 -9.47
C PHE A 69 4.55 -0.58 -10.46
N GLY A 70 3.42 0.13 -10.56
CA GLY A 70 2.34 -0.18 -11.49
C GLY A 70 1.53 -1.42 -11.12
N ASP A 71 0.41 -1.58 -11.80
CA ASP A 71 -0.65 -2.54 -11.52
C ASP A 71 -0.18 -3.98 -11.43
N ASN A 72 0.68 -4.40 -12.35
CA ASN A 72 1.13 -5.79 -12.42
C ASN A 72 1.96 -6.20 -11.21
N ASP A 73 2.83 -5.31 -10.71
CA ASP A 73 3.64 -5.59 -9.53
C ASP A 73 2.77 -5.57 -8.27
N ILE A 74 1.83 -4.63 -8.18
CA ILE A 74 0.86 -4.53 -7.08
C ILE A 74 0.00 -5.79 -7.03
N LYS A 75 -0.62 -6.21 -8.14
CA LYS A 75 -1.45 -7.42 -8.23
C LYS A 75 -0.66 -8.69 -7.88
N ARG A 76 0.56 -8.80 -8.39
CA ARG A 76 1.44 -9.95 -8.11
C ARG A 76 1.79 -10.03 -6.62
N GLU A 77 2.10 -8.89 -6.01
CA GLU A 77 2.44 -8.82 -4.60
C GLU A 77 1.26 -9.19 -3.71
N ILE A 78 0.07 -8.66 -4.01
CA ILE A 78 -1.15 -9.01 -3.28
C ILE A 78 -1.43 -10.51 -3.34
N MET A 79 -1.30 -11.14 -4.51
CA MET A 79 -1.47 -12.60 -4.65
C MET A 79 -0.44 -13.40 -3.85
N LYS A 80 0.78 -12.91 -3.76
CA LYS A 80 1.88 -13.66 -3.14
C LYS A 80 1.96 -13.45 -1.63
N ASN A 81 1.85 -12.21 -1.19
CA ASN A 81 2.20 -11.81 0.17
C ASN A 81 1.05 -11.11 0.91
N GLY A 82 -0.03 -10.75 0.22
CA GLY A 82 -1.20 -10.10 0.80
C GLY A 82 -1.27 -8.59 0.51
N PRO A 83 -2.14 -7.88 1.24
CA PRO A 83 -2.44 -6.47 1.01
C PRO A 83 -1.22 -5.55 1.04
N VAL A 84 -1.30 -4.46 0.27
CA VAL A 84 -0.24 -3.45 0.17
C VAL A 84 -0.77 -2.06 0.57
N VAL A 85 0.14 -1.16 0.91
CA VAL A 85 -0.20 0.22 1.31
C VAL A 85 0.15 1.18 0.19
N SER A 86 -0.74 2.12 -0.11
CA SER A 86 -0.46 3.21 -1.05
C SER A 86 -1.07 4.53 -0.61
N SER A 87 -0.74 5.59 -1.33
CA SER A 87 -1.35 6.91 -1.19
C SER A 87 -2.27 7.18 -2.37
N MET A 88 -3.48 7.66 -2.09
CA MET A 88 -4.50 7.95 -3.08
C MET A 88 -4.83 9.44 -3.07
N GLU A 89 -5.01 10.03 -4.25
CA GLU A 89 -5.65 11.34 -4.38
C GLU A 89 -7.13 11.24 -4.04
N VAL A 90 -7.57 12.00 -3.07
CA VAL A 90 -8.98 12.07 -2.65
C VAL A 90 -9.62 13.34 -3.16
N TYR A 91 -10.80 13.20 -3.73
CA TYR A 91 -11.67 14.28 -4.20
C TYR A 91 -12.95 14.33 -3.36
N THR A 92 -13.66 15.45 -3.42
CA THR A 92 -14.80 15.70 -2.53
C THR A 92 -15.97 14.73 -2.73
N ASP A 93 -16.15 14.19 -3.94
CA ASP A 93 -17.15 13.17 -4.25
C ASP A 93 -16.83 11.81 -3.58
N PHE A 94 -15.54 11.45 -3.45
CA PHE A 94 -15.12 10.24 -2.77
C PHE A 94 -15.45 10.25 -1.27
N LEU A 95 -15.48 11.42 -0.63
CA LEU A 95 -15.85 11.54 0.79
C LEU A 95 -17.25 11.01 1.08
N SER A 96 -18.16 11.10 0.10
CA SER A 96 -19.56 10.65 0.21
C SER A 96 -19.83 9.30 -0.50
N TYR A 97 -18.79 8.59 -0.92
CA TYR A 97 -18.92 7.28 -1.56
C TYR A 97 -19.71 6.30 -0.68
N LYS A 98 -20.64 5.54 -1.28
CA LYS A 98 -21.47 4.55 -0.59
C LYS A 98 -21.40 3.16 -1.22
N SER A 99 -21.44 3.05 -2.56
CA SER A 99 -21.49 1.77 -3.26
C SER A 99 -21.13 1.91 -4.74
N GLY A 100 -21.02 0.77 -5.44
CA GLY A 100 -20.63 0.71 -6.85
C GLY A 100 -19.13 0.88 -7.06
N VAL A 101 -18.71 1.03 -8.31
CA VAL A 101 -17.32 1.33 -8.66
C VAL A 101 -17.16 2.85 -8.73
N TYR A 102 -16.34 3.39 -7.83
CA TYR A 102 -16.01 4.82 -7.83
C TYR A 102 -15.20 5.18 -9.07
N THR A 103 -15.69 6.14 -9.79
CA THR A 103 -14.99 6.81 -10.88
C THR A 103 -15.04 8.31 -10.58
N LYS A 104 -13.89 8.96 -10.62
CA LYS A 104 -13.82 10.41 -10.40
C LYS A 104 -14.68 11.14 -11.43
N GLY A 105 -15.60 11.96 -10.97
CA GLY A 105 -16.48 12.76 -11.83
C GLY A 105 -15.71 13.72 -12.74
N GLU A 106 -16.23 13.95 -13.94
CA GLU A 106 -15.65 14.90 -14.92
C GLU A 106 -15.88 16.36 -14.50
N ASP A 107 -17.00 16.66 -13.84
CA ASP A 107 -17.36 17.99 -13.32
C ASP A 107 -16.64 18.29 -12.00
N VAL A 108 -15.34 18.25 -12.08
CA VAL A 108 -14.35 18.72 -11.11
C VAL A 108 -14.76 18.61 -9.64
N PRO A 109 -14.78 17.40 -9.08
CA PRO A 109 -14.71 17.30 -7.64
C PRO A 109 -13.43 17.99 -7.16
N LYS A 110 -13.57 18.81 -6.14
CA LYS A 110 -12.43 19.55 -5.60
C LYS A 110 -11.43 18.57 -4.99
N PHE A 111 -10.16 18.68 -5.36
CA PHE A 111 -9.08 17.94 -4.71
C PHE A 111 -9.06 18.23 -3.20
N SER A 112 -9.16 17.18 -2.40
CA SER A 112 -9.22 17.25 -0.94
C SER A 112 -7.86 17.00 -0.29
N GLY A 113 -6.99 16.23 -0.94
CA GLY A 113 -5.65 15.89 -0.45
C GLY A 113 -5.24 14.46 -0.78
N PHE A 114 -4.05 14.10 -0.33
CA PHE A 114 -3.59 12.71 -0.34
C PHE A 114 -4.04 11.98 0.92
N HIS A 115 -4.41 10.72 0.75
CA HIS A 115 -4.85 9.84 1.82
C HIS A 115 -4.20 8.47 1.69
N THR A 116 -3.80 7.87 2.81
CA THR A 116 -3.22 6.54 2.82
C THR A 116 -4.32 5.49 2.84
N ILE A 117 -4.24 4.53 1.94
CA ILE A 117 -5.17 3.42 1.78
C ILE A 117 -4.43 2.08 1.80
N LYS A 118 -5.17 1.00 2.07
CA LYS A 118 -4.70 -0.37 1.91
C LYS A 118 -5.40 -0.99 0.70
N ILE A 119 -4.62 -1.46 -0.29
CA ILE A 119 -5.14 -2.18 -1.45
C ILE A 119 -5.19 -3.66 -1.08
N VAL A 120 -6.40 -4.23 -1.08
CA VAL A 120 -6.64 -5.62 -0.64
C VAL A 120 -6.90 -6.58 -1.80
N GLY A 121 -7.24 -6.06 -2.98
CA GLY A 121 -7.55 -6.88 -4.15
C GLY A 121 -8.03 -6.06 -5.33
N TRP A 122 -8.59 -6.75 -6.30
CA TRP A 122 -9.19 -6.17 -7.51
C TRP A 122 -10.28 -7.10 -8.03
N GLY A 123 -11.05 -6.61 -8.98
CA GLY A 123 -12.10 -7.38 -9.62
C GLY A 123 -12.52 -6.78 -10.96
N VAL A 124 -13.50 -7.42 -11.55
CA VAL A 124 -14.17 -6.95 -12.76
C VAL A 124 -15.67 -7.06 -12.49
N GLU A 125 -16.41 -5.97 -12.67
CA GLU A 125 -17.87 -6.04 -12.76
C GLU A 125 -18.27 -6.44 -14.18
N ASP A 126 -19.40 -7.13 -14.31
CA ASP A 126 -19.96 -7.49 -15.62
C ASP A 126 -20.16 -6.22 -16.45
N GLY A 127 -19.96 -6.35 -17.77
CA GLY A 127 -20.20 -5.25 -18.69
C GLY A 127 -21.63 -4.73 -18.61
N SER A 128 -21.85 -3.52 -19.14
CA SER A 128 -23.21 -2.98 -19.28
C SER A 128 -23.99 -3.77 -20.35
N GLU A 129 -25.31 -3.62 -20.39
CA GLU A 129 -26.15 -4.21 -21.45
C GLU A 129 -25.70 -3.79 -22.88
N GLU A 130 -25.06 -2.60 -22.99
CA GLU A 130 -24.57 -2.06 -24.25
C GLU A 130 -23.17 -2.59 -24.62
N GLU A 131 -22.33 -2.94 -23.63
CA GLU A 131 -20.98 -3.46 -23.82
C GLU A 131 -20.71 -4.65 -22.86
N PRO A 132 -21.35 -5.81 -23.09
CA PRO A 132 -21.26 -6.95 -22.19
C PRO A 132 -19.85 -7.56 -22.08
N ASP A 133 -19.00 -7.37 -23.08
CA ASP A 133 -17.64 -7.89 -23.13
C ASP A 133 -16.60 -6.96 -22.50
N LYS A 134 -16.99 -5.73 -22.10
CA LYS A 134 -16.13 -4.76 -21.45
C LYS A 134 -16.48 -4.62 -19.97
N GLY A 135 -16.09 -5.62 -19.19
CA GLY A 135 -16.23 -5.53 -17.74
C GLY A 135 -15.45 -4.34 -17.15
N HIS A 136 -16.08 -3.69 -16.17
CA HIS A 136 -15.46 -2.55 -15.48
C HIS A 136 -14.46 -3.06 -14.45
N LYS A 137 -13.15 -2.90 -14.70
CA LYS A 137 -12.09 -3.29 -13.80
C LYS A 137 -11.97 -2.31 -12.64
N TYR A 138 -11.78 -2.85 -11.44
CA TYR A 138 -11.66 -2.04 -10.23
C TYR A 138 -10.68 -2.63 -9.21
N TRP A 139 -10.14 -1.76 -8.38
CA TRP A 139 -9.41 -2.10 -7.18
C TRP A 139 -10.36 -2.15 -5.98
N ILE A 140 -10.05 -3.03 -5.03
CA ILE A 140 -10.70 -3.07 -3.73
C ILE A 140 -9.75 -2.46 -2.72
N ILE A 141 -10.17 -1.36 -2.12
CA ILE A 141 -9.40 -0.68 -1.08
C ILE A 141 -10.09 -0.77 0.27
N GLU A 142 -9.31 -0.87 1.32
CA GLU A 142 -9.74 -0.73 2.72
C GLU A 142 -9.35 0.67 3.19
N ASN A 143 -10.35 1.40 3.70
CA ASN A 143 -10.20 2.75 4.20
C ASN A 143 -10.14 2.77 5.73
N SER A 144 -9.83 3.92 6.32
CA SER A 144 -9.72 4.13 7.76
C SER A 144 -10.74 5.13 8.33
N TRP A 145 -11.88 5.31 7.61
CA TRP A 145 -12.93 6.27 8.00
C TRP A 145 -14.11 5.63 8.75
N GLY A 146 -13.96 4.36 9.17
CA GLY A 146 -14.99 3.60 9.89
C GLY A 146 -15.89 2.79 8.96
N GLU A 147 -16.64 1.88 9.57
CA GLU A 147 -17.52 0.92 8.84
C GLU A 147 -18.79 1.58 8.27
N ASP A 148 -19.19 2.76 8.78
CA ASP A 148 -20.33 3.52 8.26
C ASP A 148 -20.04 4.19 6.90
N TRP A 149 -18.77 4.28 6.52
CA TRP A 149 -18.35 4.81 5.24
C TRP A 149 -18.24 3.70 4.18
N GLY A 150 -18.72 4.00 2.97
CA GLY A 150 -18.56 3.12 1.81
C GLY A 150 -19.24 1.76 1.99
N LEU A 151 -18.56 0.71 1.58
CA LEU A 151 -18.94 -0.70 1.69
C LEU A 151 -18.36 -1.30 2.97
N ASN A 152 -18.90 -0.95 4.13
CA ASN A 152 -18.39 -1.34 5.45
C ASN A 152 -16.89 -1.00 5.62
N GLY A 153 -16.50 0.23 5.29
CA GLY A 153 -15.12 0.69 5.35
C GLY A 153 -14.28 0.42 4.09
N TYR A 154 -14.85 -0.24 3.09
CA TYR A 154 -14.19 -0.53 1.81
C TYR A 154 -14.74 0.32 0.67
N ALA A 155 -13.97 0.40 -0.42
CA ALA A 155 -14.45 0.93 -1.68
C ALA A 155 -13.92 0.12 -2.87
N LYS A 156 -14.71 0.09 -3.94
CA LYS A 156 -14.27 -0.29 -5.27
C LYS A 156 -13.88 0.97 -6.01
N VAL A 157 -12.68 1.04 -6.56
CA VAL A 157 -12.18 2.20 -7.30
C VAL A 157 -11.80 1.76 -8.71
N SER A 158 -12.33 2.41 -9.72
CA SER A 158 -12.07 2.08 -11.12
C SER A 158 -10.56 2.07 -11.43
N GLU A 159 -10.10 1.01 -12.11
CA GLU A 159 -8.72 0.88 -12.59
C GLU A 159 -8.45 1.94 -13.68
N GLY A 160 -7.27 2.53 -13.65
CA GLY A 160 -6.84 3.51 -14.68
C GLY A 160 -7.34 4.94 -14.46
N GLN A 161 -7.91 5.27 -13.30
CA GLN A 161 -8.39 6.63 -12.99
C GLN A 161 -7.28 7.63 -12.70
N ASN A 162 -6.02 7.19 -12.66
CA ASN A 162 -4.87 8.02 -12.34
C ASN A 162 -5.01 8.79 -11.01
N LEU A 163 -5.51 8.09 -9.99
CA LEU A 163 -5.63 8.62 -8.62
C LEU A 163 -4.36 8.39 -7.79
N PHE A 164 -3.22 8.25 -8.44
CA PHE A 164 -1.88 8.10 -7.90
C PHE A 164 -1.56 6.71 -7.33
N PHE A 165 -2.48 6.05 -6.64
CA PHE A 165 -2.23 4.80 -5.90
C PHE A 165 -1.83 3.60 -6.79
N GLU A 166 -2.15 3.64 -8.08
CA GLU A 166 -1.78 2.62 -9.07
C GLU A 166 -0.33 2.74 -9.54
N GLN A 167 0.29 3.91 -9.34
CA GLN A 167 1.65 4.17 -9.81
C GLN A 167 2.69 3.48 -8.94
N TYR A 168 2.48 3.48 -7.63
CA TYR A 168 3.32 2.76 -6.69
C TYR A 168 2.59 2.42 -5.40
N ALA A 169 3.03 1.33 -4.78
CA ALA A 169 2.58 0.89 -3.48
C ALA A 169 3.75 0.35 -2.66
N TYR A 170 3.52 0.08 -1.39
CA TYR A 170 4.50 -0.47 -0.48
C TYR A 170 4.05 -1.82 0.04
N SER A 171 4.94 -2.81 0.00
CA SER A 171 4.76 -4.10 0.67
C SER A 171 5.67 -4.19 1.88
N ILE A 172 5.10 -4.66 2.99
CA ILE A 172 5.83 -4.88 4.25
C ILE A 172 6.22 -6.36 4.29
N LEU A 173 7.51 -6.63 4.49
CA LEU A 173 8.07 -7.95 4.34
C LEU A 173 8.54 -8.55 5.67
N THR A 174 8.19 -9.81 5.89
CA THR A 174 8.83 -10.67 6.90
C THR A 174 10.25 -11.03 6.46
N ARG A 175 11.09 -11.50 7.39
CA ARG A 175 12.46 -11.94 7.08
C ARG A 175 12.48 -12.99 5.95
N LYS A 176 11.60 -13.96 5.98
CA LYS A 176 11.52 -14.99 4.93
C LYS A 176 11.24 -14.38 3.55
N GLN A 177 10.29 -13.46 3.47
CA GLN A 177 9.93 -12.78 2.21
C GLN A 177 11.07 -11.88 1.69
N SER A 178 11.77 -11.19 2.59
CA SER A 178 12.96 -10.38 2.24
C SER A 178 14.07 -11.25 1.65
N GLU A 179 14.37 -12.40 2.25
CA GLU A 179 15.37 -13.34 1.75
C GLU A 179 14.99 -13.92 0.39
N GLU A 180 13.73 -14.33 0.20
CA GLU A 180 13.21 -14.82 -1.08
C GLU A 180 13.31 -13.76 -2.19
N MET A 181 12.97 -12.52 -1.87
CA MET A 181 13.06 -11.39 -2.81
C MET A 181 14.50 -11.14 -3.23
N LYS A 182 15.44 -11.11 -2.27
CA LYS A 182 16.86 -10.94 -2.54
C LYS A 182 17.41 -12.04 -3.46
N GLN A 183 17.12 -13.30 -3.16
CA GLN A 183 17.52 -14.44 -4.00
C GLN A 183 16.92 -14.38 -5.41
N SER A 184 15.67 -13.92 -5.55
CA SER A 184 15.03 -13.72 -6.85
C SER A 184 15.73 -12.63 -7.67
N TYR A 185 16.10 -11.55 -7.02
CA TYR A 185 16.84 -10.45 -7.66
C TYR A 185 18.23 -10.89 -8.13
N GLU A 186 18.98 -11.59 -7.28
CA GLU A 186 20.30 -12.13 -7.61
C GLU A 186 20.26 -13.11 -8.80
N ARG A 187 19.22 -13.98 -8.85
CA ARG A 187 18.99 -14.90 -9.98
C ARG A 187 18.73 -14.13 -11.28
N LYS A 188 17.91 -13.08 -11.24
CA LYS A 188 17.62 -12.25 -12.42
C LYS A 188 18.86 -11.51 -12.91
N GLN A 189 19.67 -10.96 -12.01
CA GLN A 189 20.92 -10.30 -12.38
C GLN A 189 21.92 -11.29 -13.04
N LYS A 190 22.05 -12.48 -12.46
CA LYS A 190 22.92 -13.53 -13.03
C LYS A 190 22.46 -13.94 -14.42
N ALA A 191 21.15 -14.19 -14.60
CA ALA A 191 20.59 -14.54 -15.91
C ALA A 191 20.80 -13.45 -16.96
N ALA A 192 20.64 -12.17 -16.59
CA ALA A 192 20.92 -11.03 -17.47
C ALA A 192 22.39 -10.94 -17.87
N SER A 193 23.30 -11.17 -16.91
CA SER A 193 24.75 -11.19 -17.16
C SER A 193 25.16 -12.35 -18.08
N ASP A 194 24.57 -13.54 -17.86
CA ASP A 194 24.88 -14.72 -18.71
C ASP A 194 24.34 -14.54 -20.13
N ALA A 195 23.21 -13.88 -20.32
CA ALA A 195 22.65 -13.56 -21.64
C ALA A 195 23.46 -12.52 -22.44
N GLN A 196 24.30 -11.73 -21.77
CA GLN A 196 25.16 -10.72 -22.40
C GLN A 196 26.57 -11.23 -22.74
N LYS A 197 26.91 -12.47 -22.36
CA LYS A 197 28.18 -13.07 -22.78
C LYS A 197 28.20 -13.30 -24.28
N PRO A 198 29.24 -12.85 -25.02
CA PRO A 198 29.35 -13.18 -26.44
C PRO A 198 29.35 -14.69 -26.61
N ASN A 199 28.58 -15.20 -27.57
CA ASN A 199 28.77 -16.57 -28.01
C ASN A 199 30.18 -16.68 -28.56
N ASP A 200 31.03 -17.48 -27.94
CA ASP A 200 32.32 -17.86 -28.52
C ASP A 200 32.03 -18.49 -29.86
N VAL A 201 32.25 -17.75 -30.93
CA VAL A 201 32.24 -18.30 -32.29
C VAL A 201 33.50 -19.20 -32.36
N PRO A 202 33.32 -20.52 -32.61
CA PRO A 202 34.50 -21.36 -32.78
C PRO A 202 35.30 -20.84 -33.96
N ASP A 203 36.58 -20.52 -33.73
CA ASP A 203 37.54 -20.24 -34.79
C ASP A 203 37.55 -21.44 -35.75
N MET A 204 36.94 -21.26 -36.91
CA MET A 204 37.11 -22.19 -38.03
C MET A 204 38.40 -21.80 -38.75
N ASN A 205 39.51 -22.38 -38.31
CA ASN A 205 40.75 -22.51 -39.12
C ASN A 205 40.74 -23.81 -39.86
#